data_34e7b48b1064dac05eece3ec4e73769e
#
_entry.id   34e7b48b1064dac05eece3ec4e73769e
#
_cell.length_a   1.000
_cell.length_b   1.000
_cell.length_c   1.000
_cell.angle_alpha   90.00
_cell.angle_beta   90.00
_cell.angle_gamma   90.00
#
_symmetry.space_group_name_H-M   'P 1'
#
loop_
_entity.id
_entity.type
_entity.pdbx_description
1 polymer ?
#
loop_
_entity_poly.entity_id
_entity_poly.type
_entity_poly.pdbx_seq_one_letter_code
_entity_poly.pdbx_strand_id
1 'polypeptide(L)'
;MPIRNFLSHLARVAIALACITLLAFAAHDSALRGLADWRSARGRNDIRMWTQGGAVQSQERWQRAVDALREALRLAPQDPALWESLGFAYDIAARNFVPAGGWSVYTEFALIHFRQAAALRPTSPYSWAGVAVMKYRLGQVDEEFRQAFSSAMRLGPWEPGLQLITSDLGLALWDTLDPQLRDEVRENWRRTAVRQADQLAKLALTHGRAGLLCEVSLDALKNRLKCKQ
;
A
#
# COMPACT_ATOMS: atom_id res chain seq x y z
N MET A 1 -38.51 -13.07 49.34
CA MET A 1 -37.54 -11.96 49.13
C MET A 1 -36.07 -12.34 49.03
N PRO A 2 -35.49 -13.43 49.59
CA PRO A 2 -34.06 -13.73 49.52
C PRO A 2 -33.54 -14.21 48.13
N ILE A 3 -34.35 -14.91 47.32
CA ILE A 3 -33.96 -15.49 46.04
C ILE A 3 -33.61 -14.41 44.97
N ARG A 4 -34.36 -13.31 44.96
CA ARG A 4 -34.12 -12.20 44.00
C ARG A 4 -32.79 -11.49 44.25
N ASN A 5 -32.39 -11.33 45.51
CA ASN A 5 -31.09 -10.75 45.89
C ASN A 5 -29.92 -11.69 45.57
N PHE A 6 -30.12 -12.98 45.73
CA PHE A 6 -29.12 -14.00 45.38
C PHE A 6 -28.88 -14.06 43.87
N LEU A 7 -29.95 -14.08 43.07
CA LEU A 7 -29.83 -14.04 41.59
C LEU A 7 -29.15 -12.76 41.08
N SER A 8 -29.45 -11.61 41.70
CA SER A 8 -28.81 -10.34 41.35
C SER A 8 -27.32 -10.33 41.73
N HIS A 9 -26.93 -11.01 42.79
CA HIS A 9 -25.52 -11.14 43.20
C HIS A 9 -24.75 -12.04 42.24
N LEU A 10 -25.31 -13.18 41.85
CA LEU A 10 -24.73 -14.09 40.85
C LEU A 10 -24.57 -13.40 39.50
N ALA A 11 -25.55 -12.64 39.05
CA ALA A 11 -25.48 -11.87 37.81
C ALA A 11 -24.34 -10.84 37.84
N ARG A 12 -24.17 -10.11 38.95
CA ARG A 12 -23.09 -9.14 39.13
C ARG A 12 -21.70 -9.80 39.10
N VAL A 13 -21.55 -10.94 39.76
CA VAL A 13 -20.28 -11.71 39.75
C VAL A 13 -19.98 -12.25 38.35
N ALA A 14 -20.99 -12.77 37.66
CA ALA A 14 -20.82 -13.23 36.27
C ALA A 14 -20.38 -12.10 35.31
N ILE A 15 -21.03 -10.92 35.44
CA ILE A 15 -20.64 -9.74 34.66
C ILE A 15 -19.22 -9.29 34.99
N ALA A 16 -18.85 -9.25 36.28
CA ALA A 16 -17.50 -8.87 36.69
C ALA A 16 -16.44 -9.84 36.15
N LEU A 17 -16.69 -11.14 36.19
CA LEU A 17 -15.79 -12.17 35.61
C LEU A 17 -15.70 -12.01 34.12
N ALA A 18 -16.80 -11.79 33.41
CA ALA A 18 -16.77 -11.54 31.96
C ALA A 18 -15.97 -10.28 31.62
N CYS A 19 -16.12 -9.19 32.36
CA CYS A 19 -15.32 -7.99 32.17
C CYS A 19 -13.84 -8.22 32.43
N ILE A 20 -13.47 -8.95 33.48
CA ILE A 20 -12.07 -9.28 33.79
C ILE A 20 -11.44 -10.13 32.68
N THR A 21 -12.15 -11.14 32.19
CA THR A 21 -11.66 -11.98 31.08
C THR A 21 -11.49 -11.19 29.78
N LEU A 22 -12.42 -10.30 29.44
CA LEU A 22 -12.29 -9.41 28.28
C LEU A 22 -11.13 -8.45 28.41
N LEU A 23 -10.92 -7.87 29.60
CA LEU A 23 -9.79 -6.96 29.85
C LEU A 23 -8.45 -7.70 29.79
N ALA A 24 -8.38 -8.90 30.37
CA ALA A 24 -7.17 -9.74 30.29
C ALA A 24 -6.84 -10.13 28.84
N PHE A 25 -7.85 -10.49 28.04
CA PHE A 25 -7.68 -10.78 26.63
C PHE A 25 -7.20 -9.54 25.85
N ALA A 26 -7.83 -8.38 26.07
CA ALA A 26 -7.43 -7.13 25.42
C ALA A 26 -6.00 -6.70 25.81
N ALA A 27 -5.62 -6.86 27.08
CA ALA A 27 -4.26 -6.59 27.54
C ALA A 27 -3.23 -7.53 26.91
N HIS A 28 -3.56 -8.82 26.81
CA HIS A 28 -2.70 -9.81 26.14
C HIS A 28 -2.49 -9.46 24.64
N ASP A 29 -3.58 -9.22 23.91
CA ASP A 29 -3.52 -8.84 22.49
C ASP A 29 -2.71 -7.55 22.29
N SER A 30 -2.92 -6.54 23.14
CA SER A 30 -2.16 -5.29 23.10
C SER A 30 -0.68 -5.50 23.38
N ALA A 31 -0.31 -6.37 24.30
CA ALA A 31 1.07 -6.71 24.60
C ALA A 31 1.75 -7.43 23.43
N LEU A 32 1.06 -8.36 22.76
CA LEU A 32 1.58 -9.03 21.57
C LEU A 32 1.79 -8.07 20.42
N ARG A 33 0.85 -7.14 20.18
CA ARG A 33 0.99 -6.10 19.15
C ARG A 33 2.15 -5.15 19.48
N GLY A 34 2.29 -4.72 20.74
CA GLY A 34 3.42 -3.90 21.16
C GLY A 34 4.76 -4.59 20.95
N LEU A 35 4.85 -5.89 21.25
CA LEU A 35 6.05 -6.68 21.01
C LEU A 35 6.34 -6.85 19.52
N ALA A 36 5.31 -7.09 18.71
CA ALA A 36 5.43 -7.17 17.25
C ALA A 36 5.94 -5.85 16.67
N ASP A 37 5.38 -4.72 17.13
CA ASP A 37 5.79 -3.38 16.73
C ASP A 37 7.26 -3.11 17.05
N TRP A 38 7.68 -3.41 18.26
CA TRP A 38 9.07 -3.24 18.69
C TRP A 38 10.04 -4.12 17.88
N ARG A 39 9.71 -5.40 17.66
CA ARG A 39 10.55 -6.32 16.89
C ARG A 39 10.69 -5.93 15.43
N SER A 40 9.62 -5.44 14.82
CA SER A 40 9.61 -5.04 13.41
C SER A 40 10.14 -3.62 13.16
N ALA A 41 10.31 -2.80 14.19
CA ALA A 41 10.59 -1.37 14.04
C ALA A 41 11.82 -1.08 13.17
N ARG A 42 12.94 -1.80 13.37
CA ARG A 42 14.15 -1.64 12.54
C ARG A 42 13.91 -2.07 11.10
N GLY A 43 13.30 -3.23 10.88
CA GLY A 43 12.97 -3.74 9.56
C GLY A 43 12.06 -2.78 8.79
N ARG A 44 10.99 -2.28 9.43
CA ARG A 44 10.09 -1.29 8.82
C ARG A 44 10.80 0.02 8.50
N ASN A 45 11.72 0.46 9.35
CA ASN A 45 12.51 1.65 9.06
C ASN A 45 13.41 1.45 7.84
N ASP A 46 14.10 0.31 7.74
CA ASP A 46 14.92 -0.03 6.58
C ASP A 46 14.08 -0.05 5.29
N ILE A 47 12.94 -0.74 5.30
CA ILE A 47 12.01 -0.79 4.16
C ILE A 47 11.55 0.61 3.76
N ARG A 48 11.15 1.44 4.72
CA ARG A 48 10.73 2.83 4.46
C ARG A 48 11.84 3.66 3.81
N MET A 49 13.06 3.56 4.33
CA MET A 49 14.21 4.25 3.76
C MET A 49 14.47 3.82 2.31
N TRP A 50 14.39 2.54 2.02
CA TRP A 50 14.61 2.02 0.68
C TRP A 50 13.47 2.38 -0.30
N THR A 51 12.24 2.42 0.16
CA THR A 51 11.09 2.86 -0.67
C THR A 51 11.16 4.36 -1.00
N GLN A 52 11.80 5.17 -0.15
CA GLN A 52 12.02 6.60 -0.37
C GLN A 52 13.27 6.92 -1.21
N GLY A 53 13.88 5.93 -1.84
CA GLY A 53 15.06 6.11 -2.71
C GLY A 53 16.40 5.88 -2.03
N GLY A 54 16.42 5.42 -0.78
CA GLY A 54 17.64 4.98 -0.12
C GLY A 54 18.23 3.73 -0.80
N ALA A 55 19.56 3.67 -0.90
CA ALA A 55 20.23 2.50 -1.45
C ALA A 55 20.05 1.28 -0.55
N VAL A 56 19.74 0.13 -1.16
CA VAL A 56 19.73 -1.15 -0.47
C VAL A 56 21.17 -1.62 -0.32
N GLN A 57 21.68 -1.62 0.91
CA GLN A 57 23.11 -1.81 1.18
C GLN A 57 23.58 -3.24 0.95
N SER A 58 22.77 -4.24 1.29
CA SER A 58 23.08 -5.64 1.05
C SER A 58 21.85 -6.54 1.13
N GLN A 59 21.95 -7.71 0.52
CA GLN A 59 20.91 -8.75 0.60
C GLN A 59 20.73 -9.26 2.03
N GLU A 60 21.78 -9.36 2.82
CA GLU A 60 21.71 -9.81 4.22
C GLU A 60 20.93 -8.81 5.09
N ARG A 61 21.07 -7.51 4.83
CA ARG A 61 20.31 -6.49 5.56
C ARG A 61 18.82 -6.56 5.19
N TRP A 62 18.52 -6.78 3.92
CA TRP A 62 17.16 -7.02 3.46
C TRP A 62 16.58 -8.29 4.12
N GLN A 63 17.33 -9.40 4.14
CA GLN A 63 16.89 -10.64 4.76
C GLN A 63 16.56 -10.46 6.24
N ARG A 64 17.43 -9.77 7.00
CA ARG A 64 17.16 -9.44 8.41
C ARG A 64 15.87 -8.63 8.60
N ALA A 65 15.59 -7.67 7.71
CA ALA A 65 14.36 -6.89 7.75
C ALA A 65 13.13 -7.77 7.51
N VAL A 66 13.18 -8.65 6.51
CA VAL A 66 12.11 -9.61 6.20
C VAL A 66 11.86 -10.57 7.37
N ASP A 67 12.93 -11.12 7.97
CA ASP A 67 12.81 -12.07 9.08
C ASP A 67 12.19 -11.40 10.32
N ALA A 68 12.58 -10.16 10.63
CA ALA A 68 11.98 -9.38 11.71
C ALA A 68 10.47 -9.12 11.47
N LEU A 69 10.07 -8.81 10.23
CA LEU A 69 8.66 -8.63 9.86
C LEU A 69 7.88 -9.94 9.96
N ARG A 70 8.45 -11.06 9.52
CA ARG A 70 7.82 -12.39 9.63
C ARG A 70 7.63 -12.83 11.08
N GLU A 71 8.61 -12.58 11.94
CA GLU A 71 8.46 -12.84 13.37
C GLU A 71 7.39 -11.97 14.02
N ALA A 72 7.34 -10.68 13.65
CA ALA A 72 6.28 -9.80 14.12
C ALA A 72 4.89 -10.27 13.68
N LEU A 73 4.75 -10.78 12.45
CA LEU A 73 3.49 -11.36 11.96
C LEU A 73 3.03 -12.61 12.74
N ARG A 74 3.95 -13.38 13.31
CA ARG A 74 3.56 -14.51 14.19
C ARG A 74 2.89 -14.03 15.48
N LEU A 75 3.23 -12.81 15.94
CA LEU A 75 2.66 -12.20 17.13
C LEU A 75 1.39 -11.41 16.83
N ALA A 76 1.34 -10.76 15.67
CA ALA A 76 0.22 -9.92 15.25
C ALA A 76 -0.19 -10.22 13.78
N PRO A 77 -0.78 -11.40 13.50
CA PRO A 77 -1.08 -11.83 12.13
C PRO A 77 -2.15 -10.99 11.43
N GLN A 78 -2.94 -10.24 12.19
CA GLN A 78 -3.98 -9.34 11.69
C GLN A 78 -3.52 -7.88 11.52
N ASP A 79 -2.22 -7.59 11.67
CA ASP A 79 -1.70 -6.24 11.46
C ASP A 79 -1.44 -5.99 9.96
N PRO A 80 -2.27 -5.14 9.30
CA PRO A 80 -2.12 -4.86 7.87
C PRO A 80 -0.81 -4.13 7.54
N ALA A 81 -0.23 -3.39 8.49
CA ALA A 81 1.01 -2.64 8.26
C ALA A 81 2.23 -3.57 8.13
N LEU A 82 2.23 -4.72 8.81
CA LEU A 82 3.27 -5.73 8.66
C LEU A 82 3.18 -6.43 7.30
N TRP A 83 1.99 -6.76 6.85
CA TRP A 83 1.75 -7.32 5.51
C TRP A 83 2.16 -6.34 4.42
N GLU A 84 1.77 -5.09 4.54
CA GLU A 84 2.16 -4.03 3.59
C GLU A 84 3.69 -3.85 3.55
N SER A 85 4.35 -3.85 4.71
CA SER A 85 5.82 -3.76 4.80
C SER A 85 6.52 -4.94 4.12
N LEU A 86 6.01 -6.16 4.25
CA LEU A 86 6.51 -7.33 3.52
C LEU A 86 6.28 -7.20 2.01
N GLY A 87 5.13 -6.67 1.59
CA GLY A 87 4.88 -6.36 0.18
C GLY A 87 5.97 -5.45 -0.40
N PHE A 88 6.28 -4.36 0.29
CA PHE A 88 7.38 -3.46 -0.11
C PHE A 88 8.75 -4.15 -0.05
N ALA A 89 9.02 -4.98 0.95
CA ALA A 89 10.28 -5.70 1.05
C ALA A 89 10.52 -6.61 -0.16
N TYR A 90 9.50 -7.36 -0.59
CA TYR A 90 9.60 -8.22 -1.76
C TYR A 90 9.66 -7.44 -3.07
N ASP A 91 8.95 -6.31 -3.19
CA ASP A 91 9.09 -5.40 -4.32
C ASP A 91 10.53 -4.87 -4.45
N ILE A 92 11.15 -4.51 -3.34
CA ILE A 92 12.56 -4.08 -3.30
C ILE A 92 13.47 -5.21 -3.77
N ALA A 93 13.24 -6.44 -3.32
CA ALA A 93 14.04 -7.60 -3.75
C ALA A 93 13.92 -7.85 -5.25
N ALA A 94 12.71 -7.79 -5.81
CA ALA A 94 12.46 -7.95 -7.23
C ALA A 94 13.27 -6.97 -8.09
N ARG A 95 13.53 -5.76 -7.58
CA ARG A 95 14.25 -4.71 -8.30
C ARG A 95 15.77 -4.73 -8.09
N ASN A 96 16.27 -5.31 -6.99
CA ASN A 96 17.67 -5.11 -6.58
C ASN A 96 18.50 -6.39 -6.54
N PHE A 97 17.91 -7.58 -6.32
CA PHE A 97 18.70 -8.76 -5.98
C PHE A 97 18.55 -9.92 -6.97
N VAL A 98 17.75 -9.77 -7.99
CA VAL A 98 17.39 -10.91 -8.84
C VAL A 98 18.01 -10.78 -10.23
N PRO A 99 18.67 -11.84 -10.73
CA PRO A 99 19.09 -11.92 -12.12
C PRO A 99 17.91 -11.81 -13.09
N ALA A 100 18.17 -11.43 -14.33
CA ALA A 100 17.15 -11.36 -15.37
C ALA A 100 16.35 -12.68 -15.44
N GLY A 101 15.03 -12.60 -15.17
CA GLY A 101 14.10 -13.73 -15.19
C GLY A 101 13.57 -14.20 -13.83
N GLY A 102 14.22 -13.87 -12.71
CA GLY A 102 13.75 -14.26 -11.37
C GLY A 102 12.86 -13.23 -10.65
N TRP A 103 12.73 -12.04 -11.22
CA TRP A 103 11.97 -10.93 -10.61
C TRP A 103 10.48 -11.24 -10.44
N SER A 104 9.89 -12.09 -11.29
CA SER A 104 8.46 -12.45 -11.23
C SER A 104 8.09 -13.12 -9.90
N VAL A 105 8.92 -14.04 -9.41
CA VAL A 105 8.68 -14.75 -8.14
C VAL A 105 8.58 -13.77 -6.96
N TYR A 106 9.50 -12.82 -6.86
CA TYR A 106 9.46 -11.80 -5.79
C TYR A 106 8.30 -10.82 -5.99
N THR A 107 7.94 -10.51 -7.23
CA THR A 107 6.76 -9.69 -7.53
C THR A 107 5.46 -10.41 -7.14
N GLU A 108 5.37 -11.73 -7.34
CA GLU A 108 4.24 -12.54 -6.88
C GLU A 108 4.16 -12.57 -5.35
N PHE A 109 5.28 -12.75 -4.65
CA PHE A 109 5.30 -12.64 -3.19
C PHE A 109 4.84 -11.25 -2.73
N ALA A 110 5.32 -10.17 -3.35
CA ALA A 110 4.86 -8.82 -3.05
C ALA A 110 3.35 -8.69 -3.24
N LEU A 111 2.80 -9.20 -4.35
CA LEU A 111 1.37 -9.18 -4.64
C LEU A 111 0.55 -9.89 -3.56
N ILE A 112 0.97 -11.09 -3.15
CA ILE A 112 0.30 -11.86 -2.08
C ILE A 112 0.23 -11.03 -0.80
N HIS A 113 1.33 -10.37 -0.41
CA HIS A 113 1.37 -9.59 0.82
C HIS A 113 0.54 -8.30 0.74
N PHE A 114 0.54 -7.60 -0.40
CA PHE A 114 -0.33 -6.44 -0.61
C PHE A 114 -1.81 -6.80 -0.65
N ARG A 115 -2.19 -7.94 -1.25
CA ARG A 115 -3.57 -8.45 -1.21
C ARG A 115 -4.03 -8.68 0.23
N GLN A 116 -3.19 -9.32 1.05
CA GLN A 116 -3.51 -9.57 2.45
C GLN A 116 -3.64 -8.26 3.24
N ALA A 117 -2.74 -7.30 3.01
CA ALA A 117 -2.82 -5.97 3.61
C ALA A 117 -4.13 -5.24 3.23
N ALA A 118 -4.51 -5.27 1.94
CA ALA A 118 -5.74 -4.67 1.45
C ALA A 118 -7.00 -5.37 2.02
N ALA A 119 -6.97 -6.69 2.16
CA ALA A 119 -8.08 -7.44 2.78
C ALA A 119 -8.28 -7.08 4.25
N LEU A 120 -7.18 -6.91 5.01
CA LEU A 120 -7.22 -6.53 6.42
C LEU A 120 -7.55 -5.05 6.65
N ARG A 121 -7.18 -4.17 5.71
CA ARG A 121 -7.47 -2.73 5.76
C ARG A 121 -7.89 -2.21 4.39
N PRO A 122 -9.17 -2.43 4.00
CA PRO A 122 -9.67 -2.06 2.67
C PRO A 122 -9.62 -0.55 2.38
N THR A 123 -9.46 0.27 3.41
CA THR A 123 -9.34 1.74 3.29
C THR A 123 -7.91 2.22 3.07
N SER A 124 -6.91 1.31 3.03
CA SER A 124 -5.51 1.67 2.77
C SER A 124 -5.26 1.89 1.28
N PRO A 125 -5.02 3.12 0.81
CA PRO A 125 -4.72 3.37 -0.59
C PRO A 125 -3.37 2.79 -1.02
N TYR A 126 -2.41 2.70 -0.10
CA TYR A 126 -1.07 2.16 -0.38
C TYR A 126 -1.08 0.66 -0.67
N SER A 127 -1.88 -0.10 0.07
CA SER A 127 -2.04 -1.54 -0.17
C SER A 127 -2.66 -1.79 -1.56
N TRP A 128 -3.67 -1.03 -1.94
CA TRP A 128 -4.29 -1.11 -3.27
C TRP A 128 -3.32 -0.69 -4.38
N ALA A 129 -2.56 0.38 -4.18
CA ALA A 129 -1.52 0.79 -5.13
C ALA A 129 -0.46 -0.31 -5.29
N GLY A 130 -0.07 -0.98 -4.19
CA GLY A 130 0.82 -2.13 -4.23
C GLY A 130 0.26 -3.27 -5.08
N VAL A 131 -1.00 -3.64 -4.90
CA VAL A 131 -1.67 -4.64 -5.75
C VAL A 131 -1.62 -4.23 -7.21
N ALA A 132 -2.01 -2.99 -7.55
CA ALA A 132 -2.03 -2.51 -8.93
C ALA A 132 -0.63 -2.52 -9.57
N VAL A 133 0.39 -2.03 -8.88
CA VAL A 133 1.78 -2.02 -9.38
C VAL A 133 2.31 -3.44 -9.60
N MET A 134 2.08 -4.35 -8.66
CA MET A 134 2.57 -5.73 -8.81
C MET A 134 1.86 -6.45 -9.95
N LYS A 135 0.55 -6.28 -10.10
CA LYS A 135 -0.20 -6.85 -11.23
C LYS A 135 0.28 -6.28 -12.57
N TYR A 136 0.46 -4.98 -12.65
CA TYR A 136 1.03 -4.34 -13.85
C TYR A 136 2.38 -4.96 -14.26
N ARG A 137 3.29 -5.12 -13.30
CA ARG A 137 4.59 -5.73 -13.56
C ARG A 137 4.51 -7.18 -14.02
N LEU A 138 3.52 -7.93 -13.52
CA LEU A 138 3.26 -9.31 -13.95
C LEU A 138 2.50 -9.39 -15.29
N GLY A 139 2.18 -8.25 -15.92
CA GLY A 139 1.41 -8.19 -17.15
C GLY A 139 -0.09 -8.54 -16.97
N GLN A 140 -0.58 -8.51 -15.74
CA GLN A 140 -1.96 -8.89 -15.37
C GLN A 140 -2.85 -7.65 -15.28
N VAL A 141 -3.31 -7.13 -16.42
CA VAL A 141 -4.24 -5.99 -16.50
C VAL A 141 -5.69 -6.50 -16.57
N ASP A 142 -6.12 -7.16 -15.49
CA ASP A 142 -7.44 -7.76 -15.33
C ASP A 142 -8.36 -6.93 -14.42
N GLU A 143 -9.52 -7.49 -14.03
CA GLU A 143 -10.49 -6.80 -13.19
C GLU A 143 -9.96 -6.44 -11.80
N GLU A 144 -9.15 -7.32 -11.20
CA GLU A 144 -8.50 -7.02 -9.92
C GLU A 144 -7.53 -5.83 -10.02
N PHE A 145 -6.77 -5.75 -11.13
CA PHE A 145 -5.94 -4.58 -11.40
C PHE A 145 -6.80 -3.31 -11.47
N ARG A 146 -7.89 -3.32 -12.25
CA ARG A 146 -8.78 -2.16 -12.40
C ARG A 146 -9.36 -1.71 -11.06
N GLN A 147 -9.87 -2.64 -10.27
CA GLN A 147 -10.38 -2.37 -8.93
C GLN A 147 -9.31 -1.77 -8.01
N ALA A 148 -8.12 -2.36 -7.99
CA ALA A 148 -7.03 -1.90 -7.14
C ALA A 148 -6.55 -0.51 -7.56
N PHE A 149 -6.41 -0.26 -8.85
CA PHE A 149 -5.97 1.01 -9.41
C PHE A 149 -6.96 2.14 -9.11
N SER A 150 -8.26 1.93 -9.36
CA SER A 150 -9.32 2.86 -8.99
C SER A 150 -9.36 3.12 -7.47
N SER A 151 -9.27 2.05 -6.65
CA SER A 151 -9.29 2.17 -5.19
C SER A 151 -8.11 3.00 -4.67
N ALA A 152 -6.90 2.83 -5.22
CA ALA A 152 -5.74 3.63 -4.85
C ALA A 152 -5.96 5.13 -5.10
N MET A 153 -6.51 5.50 -6.26
CA MET A 153 -6.80 6.90 -6.62
C MET A 153 -7.92 7.51 -5.77
N ARG A 154 -8.98 6.74 -5.48
CA ARG A 154 -10.14 7.23 -4.72
C ARG A 154 -9.88 7.35 -3.23
N LEU A 155 -9.12 6.42 -2.65
CA LEU A 155 -8.82 6.40 -1.22
C LEU A 155 -7.67 7.34 -0.83
N GLY A 156 -6.73 7.60 -1.76
CA GLY A 156 -5.57 8.46 -1.54
C GLY A 156 -5.45 9.63 -2.52
N PRO A 157 -6.54 10.42 -2.75
CA PRO A 157 -6.56 11.41 -3.84
C PRO A 157 -5.58 12.57 -3.64
N TRP A 158 -5.09 12.78 -2.42
CA TRP A 158 -4.18 13.87 -2.05
C TRP A 158 -2.82 13.38 -1.56
N GLU A 159 -2.56 12.08 -1.61
CA GLU A 159 -1.28 11.49 -1.23
C GLU A 159 -0.25 11.65 -2.35
N PRO A 160 0.80 12.47 -2.18
CA PRO A 160 1.71 12.82 -3.28
C PRO A 160 2.40 11.63 -3.93
N GLY A 161 2.84 10.65 -3.11
CA GLY A 161 3.49 9.43 -3.61
C GLY A 161 2.53 8.58 -4.46
N LEU A 162 1.28 8.45 -4.02
CA LEU A 162 0.26 7.69 -4.77
C LEU A 162 -0.15 8.38 -6.06
N GLN A 163 -0.28 9.72 -6.03
CA GLN A 163 -0.57 10.49 -7.23
C GLN A 163 0.45 10.24 -8.33
N LEU A 164 1.74 10.19 -8.01
CA LEU A 164 2.78 9.88 -9.00
C LEU A 164 2.73 8.43 -9.48
N ILE A 165 2.59 7.46 -8.56
CA ILE A 165 2.51 6.02 -8.90
C ILE A 165 1.30 5.77 -9.81
N THR A 166 0.14 6.30 -9.46
CA THR A 166 -1.07 6.10 -10.27
C THR A 166 -1.04 6.89 -11.57
N SER A 167 -0.34 8.03 -11.61
CA SER A 167 -0.08 8.76 -12.86
C SER A 167 0.82 7.98 -13.81
N ASP A 168 1.87 7.36 -13.30
CA ASP A 168 2.80 6.53 -14.06
C ASP A 168 2.07 5.32 -14.69
N LEU A 169 1.28 4.59 -13.90
CA LEU A 169 0.44 3.49 -14.40
C LEU A 169 -0.59 3.96 -15.43
N GLY A 170 -1.23 5.11 -15.18
CA GLY A 170 -2.21 5.68 -16.11
C GLY A 170 -1.59 6.07 -17.45
N LEU A 171 -0.38 6.62 -17.43
CA LEU A 171 0.37 6.92 -18.65
C LEU A 171 0.81 5.65 -19.39
N ALA A 172 1.31 4.65 -18.67
CA ALA A 172 1.76 3.38 -19.26
C ALA A 172 0.62 2.62 -19.93
N LEU A 173 -0.55 2.58 -19.30
CA LEU A 173 -1.67 1.74 -19.69
C LEU A 173 -2.81 2.49 -20.41
N TRP A 174 -2.62 3.76 -20.76
CA TRP A 174 -3.69 4.64 -21.26
C TRP A 174 -4.59 4.01 -22.32
N ASP A 175 -3.99 3.35 -23.31
CA ASP A 175 -4.74 2.78 -24.43
C ASP A 175 -5.59 1.55 -24.05
N THR A 176 -5.24 0.90 -22.93
CA THR A 176 -5.93 -0.30 -22.43
C THR A 176 -7.00 0.00 -21.38
N LEU A 177 -7.02 1.24 -20.87
CA LEU A 177 -7.98 1.65 -19.87
C LEU A 177 -9.35 1.89 -20.50
N ASP A 178 -10.42 1.48 -19.80
CA ASP A 178 -11.78 1.84 -20.14
C ASP A 178 -12.06 3.35 -19.92
N PRO A 179 -13.15 3.89 -20.47
CA PRO A 179 -13.46 5.33 -20.36
C PRO A 179 -13.55 5.83 -18.92
N GLN A 180 -14.17 5.06 -18.01
CA GLN A 180 -14.34 5.45 -16.61
C GLN A 180 -12.97 5.59 -15.93
N LEU A 181 -12.11 4.61 -16.10
CA LEU A 181 -10.78 4.62 -15.49
C LEU A 181 -9.88 5.72 -16.08
N ARG A 182 -10.03 6.04 -17.38
CA ARG A 182 -9.37 7.21 -18.01
C ARG A 182 -9.80 8.52 -17.37
N ASP A 183 -11.07 8.67 -17.02
CA ASP A 183 -11.56 9.88 -16.36
C ASP A 183 -11.01 10.00 -14.93
N GLU A 184 -10.94 8.90 -14.17
CA GLU A 184 -10.29 8.87 -12.86
C GLU A 184 -8.80 9.24 -12.95
N VAL A 185 -8.08 8.74 -13.97
CA VAL A 185 -6.68 9.07 -14.24
C VAL A 185 -6.51 10.54 -14.61
N ARG A 186 -7.37 11.11 -15.49
CA ARG A 186 -7.32 12.53 -15.82
C ARG A 186 -7.51 13.41 -14.58
N GLU A 187 -8.43 13.03 -13.71
CA GLU A 187 -8.66 13.74 -12.47
C GLU A 187 -7.47 13.63 -11.51
N ASN A 188 -6.84 12.44 -11.45
CA ASN A 188 -5.60 12.27 -10.70
C ASN A 188 -4.47 13.16 -11.26
N TRP A 189 -4.31 13.27 -12.58
CA TRP A 189 -3.33 14.17 -13.20
C TRP A 189 -3.58 15.65 -12.86
N ARG A 190 -4.86 16.08 -12.83
CA ARG A 190 -5.20 17.44 -12.40
C ARG A 190 -4.73 17.72 -10.98
N ARG A 191 -4.99 16.80 -10.04
CA ARG A 191 -4.55 16.92 -8.64
C ARG A 191 -3.03 16.87 -8.51
N THR A 192 -2.39 15.94 -9.23
CA THR A 192 -0.92 15.80 -9.23
C THR A 192 -0.24 17.07 -9.71
N ALA A 193 -0.75 17.70 -10.76
CA ALA A 193 -0.18 18.90 -11.34
C ALA A 193 -0.19 20.11 -10.39
N VAL A 194 -1.07 20.15 -9.39
CA VAL A 194 -1.12 21.23 -8.40
C VAL A 194 0.18 21.35 -7.60
N ARG A 195 0.81 20.23 -7.25
CA ARG A 195 1.99 20.19 -6.37
C ARG A 195 3.21 19.54 -7.02
N GLN A 196 3.03 18.75 -8.05
CA GLN A 196 4.05 17.86 -8.62
C GLN A 196 4.10 17.95 -10.15
N ALA A 197 3.84 19.16 -10.72
CA ALA A 197 3.79 19.38 -12.16
C ALA A 197 5.08 18.95 -12.89
N ASP A 198 6.25 19.18 -12.27
CA ASP A 198 7.54 18.81 -12.89
C ASP A 198 7.72 17.29 -12.96
N GLN A 199 7.37 16.56 -11.88
CA GLN A 199 7.43 15.12 -11.85
C GLN A 199 6.45 14.49 -12.83
N LEU A 200 5.21 15.01 -12.87
CA LEU A 200 4.19 14.54 -13.80
C LEU A 200 4.59 14.78 -15.26
N ALA A 201 5.12 15.96 -15.58
CA ALA A 201 5.62 16.26 -16.91
C ALA A 201 6.77 15.33 -17.31
N LYS A 202 7.71 15.04 -16.39
CA LYS A 202 8.80 14.11 -16.61
C LYS A 202 8.27 12.69 -16.90
N LEU A 203 7.30 12.19 -16.15
CA LEU A 203 6.65 10.90 -16.40
C LEU A 203 6.02 10.87 -17.80
N ALA A 204 5.28 11.90 -18.19
CA ALA A 204 4.64 11.95 -19.51
C ALA A 204 5.65 11.94 -20.65
N LEU A 205 6.78 12.64 -20.49
CA LEU A 205 7.87 12.61 -21.46
C LEU A 205 8.54 11.22 -21.52
N THR A 206 8.76 10.58 -20.39
CA THR A 206 9.32 9.22 -20.31
C THR A 206 8.44 8.21 -21.05
N HIS A 207 7.13 8.32 -20.95
CA HIS A 207 6.19 7.47 -21.68
C HIS A 207 5.88 7.92 -23.11
N GLY A 208 6.47 9.03 -23.59
CA GLY A 208 6.17 9.60 -24.90
C GLY A 208 4.73 10.10 -25.05
N ARG A 209 4.07 10.44 -23.93
CA ARG A 209 2.63 10.76 -23.86
C ARG A 209 2.34 12.19 -23.41
N ALA A 210 3.24 13.13 -23.69
CA ALA A 210 3.07 14.54 -23.34
C ALA A 210 1.74 15.13 -23.88
N GLY A 211 1.28 14.70 -25.07
CA GLY A 211 0.02 15.15 -25.67
C GLY A 211 -1.18 14.90 -24.78
N LEU A 212 -1.27 13.78 -24.07
CA LEU A 212 -2.39 13.48 -23.17
C LEU A 212 -2.51 14.50 -22.03
N LEU A 213 -1.39 14.95 -21.49
CA LEU A 213 -1.41 15.98 -20.43
C LEU A 213 -1.71 17.37 -20.96
N CYS A 214 -1.40 17.65 -22.22
CA CYS A 214 -1.78 18.91 -22.87
C CYS A 214 -3.30 19.04 -22.98
N GLU A 215 -4.02 17.94 -23.20
CA GLU A 215 -5.49 17.89 -23.24
C GLU A 215 -6.14 18.18 -21.88
N VAL A 216 -5.43 17.93 -20.78
CA VAL A 216 -5.93 18.16 -19.40
C VAL A 216 -6.00 19.65 -19.03
N SER A 217 -5.52 20.53 -19.91
CA SER A 217 -5.68 22.01 -19.86
C SER A 217 -5.14 22.73 -18.62
N LEU A 218 -4.08 22.22 -18.00
CA LEU A 218 -3.45 22.88 -16.85
C LEU A 218 -2.28 23.76 -17.30
N ASP A 219 -2.35 25.06 -17.06
CA ASP A 219 -1.30 26.02 -17.42
C ASP A 219 0.07 25.63 -16.85
N ALA A 220 0.08 25.05 -15.65
CA ALA A 220 1.29 24.50 -15.03
C ALA A 220 2.00 23.43 -15.88
N LEU A 221 1.27 22.65 -16.67
CA LEU A 221 1.81 21.61 -17.55
C LEU A 221 2.09 22.11 -18.95
N LYS A 222 1.27 23.03 -19.50
CA LYS A 222 1.41 23.57 -20.86
C LYS A 222 2.80 24.16 -21.10
N ASN A 223 3.30 24.96 -20.16
CA ASN A 223 4.62 25.59 -20.26
C ASN A 223 5.76 24.55 -20.18
N ARG A 224 5.62 23.50 -19.36
CA ARG A 224 6.63 22.45 -19.18
C ARG A 224 6.71 21.49 -20.35
N LEU A 225 5.56 21.19 -20.96
CA LEU A 225 5.44 20.23 -22.05
C LEU A 225 5.47 20.89 -23.43
N LYS A 226 5.56 22.22 -23.49
CA LYS A 226 5.51 23.00 -24.75
C LYS A 226 4.29 22.62 -25.58
N CYS A 227 3.13 22.50 -24.93
CA CYS A 227 1.87 22.20 -25.61
C CYS A 227 1.61 23.26 -26.70
N LYS A 228 1.33 22.78 -27.92
CA LYS A 228 0.89 23.67 -29.01
C LYS A 228 -0.44 24.31 -28.59
N GLN A 229 -0.50 25.64 -28.71
CA GLN A 229 -1.75 26.41 -28.58
C GLN A 229 -2.69 26.10 -29.74
#